data_873af9c2f57ba69251645eab469b2297
#
_entry.id   873af9c2f57ba69251645eab469b2297
#
_cell.length_a   1.000
_cell.length_b   1.000
_cell.length_c   1.000
_cell.angle_alpha   90.00
_cell.angle_beta   90.00
_cell.angle_gamma   90.00
#
_symmetry.space_group_name_H-M   'P 1'
#
loop_
_entity.id
_entity.type
_entity.pdbx_description
1 polymer ?
#
loop_
_entity_poly.entity_id
_entity_poly.type
_entity_poly.pdbx_seq_one_letter_code
_entity_poly.pdbx_strand_id
1 'polypeptide(L)'
;MITAEKNIVKFKAKDGREVTIRPAQVSDAEHITTAVREIIEAGEFIQKDEPRTVQEEQDFIASVEKNNHMYVVAEVEGEVLGIARVLRGEIKMKRHTGLFRTWLISKAQGMGIGKQFMNYTLNWCKENNLHKLSLTVFASNKVAYELYKKVGFEQEGVMKEQAYFNNEYVDEIYMSIFFS
;
A
#
# COMPACT_ATOMS: atom_id res chain seq x y z
N MET A 1 -24.48 -11.81 5.81
CA MET A 1 -23.64 -12.19 4.65
C MET A 1 -23.11 -10.92 4.00
N ILE A 2 -21.84 -10.60 4.22
CA ILE A 2 -21.18 -9.53 3.50
C ILE A 2 -20.82 -10.12 2.15
N THR A 3 -21.56 -9.76 1.11
CA THR A 3 -21.26 -10.22 -0.24
C THR A 3 -19.90 -9.68 -0.67
N ALA A 4 -19.07 -10.55 -1.23
CA ALA A 4 -17.70 -10.25 -1.70
C ALA A 4 -17.63 -9.05 -2.68
N GLU A 5 -18.75 -8.64 -3.24
CA GLU A 5 -18.86 -7.49 -4.16
C GLU A 5 -18.69 -6.12 -3.50
N LYS A 6 -18.87 -6.01 -2.19
CA LYS A 6 -18.83 -4.71 -1.49
C LYS A 6 -17.43 -4.08 -1.41
N ASN A 7 -16.39 -4.87 -1.61
CA ASN A 7 -14.99 -4.47 -1.47
C ASN A 7 -14.23 -4.47 -2.81
N ILE A 8 -14.93 -4.41 -3.92
CA ILE A 8 -14.34 -4.38 -5.26
C ILE A 8 -14.61 -3.02 -5.89
N VAL A 9 -13.55 -2.37 -6.36
CA VAL A 9 -13.63 -1.10 -7.10
C VAL A 9 -13.08 -1.30 -8.50
N LYS A 10 -13.86 -0.90 -9.50
CA LYS A 10 -13.45 -0.94 -10.91
C LYS A 10 -13.39 0.46 -11.47
N PHE A 11 -12.38 0.75 -12.26
CA PHE A 11 -12.25 2.01 -12.96
C PHE A 11 -11.47 1.83 -14.26
N LYS A 12 -11.56 2.82 -15.16
CA LYS A 12 -10.74 2.85 -16.36
C LYS A 12 -9.48 3.68 -16.13
N ALA A 13 -8.33 3.09 -16.44
CA ALA A 13 -7.07 3.78 -16.48
C ALA A 13 -7.06 4.81 -17.63
N LYS A 14 -6.07 5.70 -17.64
CA LYS A 14 -5.92 6.71 -18.69
C LYS A 14 -5.74 6.12 -20.09
N ASP A 15 -5.18 4.92 -20.18
CA ASP A 15 -5.00 4.17 -21.42
C ASP A 15 -6.24 3.36 -21.87
N GLY A 16 -7.35 3.46 -21.10
CA GLY A 16 -8.62 2.82 -21.39
C GLY A 16 -8.78 1.41 -20.84
N ARG A 17 -7.75 0.80 -20.27
CA ARG A 17 -7.84 -0.54 -19.65
C ARG A 17 -8.64 -0.50 -18.35
N GLU A 18 -9.41 -1.54 -18.10
CA GLU A 18 -10.13 -1.70 -16.84
C GLU A 18 -9.15 -2.17 -15.74
N VAL A 19 -9.18 -1.45 -14.62
CA VAL A 19 -8.45 -1.82 -13.40
C VAL A 19 -9.45 -2.26 -12.35
N THR A 20 -9.18 -3.39 -11.72
CA THR A 20 -9.95 -3.90 -10.58
C THR A 20 -9.10 -3.83 -9.31
N ILE A 21 -9.57 -3.11 -8.31
CA ILE A 21 -9.00 -3.15 -6.96
C ILE A 21 -9.89 -4.07 -6.13
N ARG A 22 -9.30 -5.09 -5.56
CA ARG A 22 -9.97 -6.13 -4.79
C ARG A 22 -9.11 -6.65 -3.64
N PRO A 23 -9.70 -7.26 -2.62
CA PRO A 23 -8.92 -7.96 -1.60
C PRO A 23 -7.97 -9.00 -2.21
N ALA A 24 -6.77 -9.07 -1.67
CA ALA A 24 -5.79 -10.08 -2.08
C ALA A 24 -6.30 -11.48 -1.71
N GLN A 25 -6.07 -12.43 -2.60
CA GLN A 25 -6.38 -13.84 -2.42
C GLN A 25 -5.09 -14.66 -2.31
N VAL A 26 -5.13 -15.79 -1.64
CA VAL A 26 -3.97 -16.68 -1.50
C VAL A 26 -3.37 -17.05 -2.86
N SER A 27 -4.21 -17.18 -3.89
CA SER A 27 -3.76 -17.42 -5.27
C SER A 27 -2.97 -16.29 -5.90
N ASP A 28 -3.00 -15.09 -5.34
CA ASP A 28 -2.22 -13.93 -5.83
C ASP A 28 -0.75 -13.96 -5.39
N ALA A 29 -0.40 -14.80 -4.43
CA ALA A 29 0.91 -14.78 -3.76
C ALA A 29 2.10 -14.88 -4.71
N GLU A 30 2.05 -15.74 -5.72
CA GLU A 30 3.11 -15.89 -6.70
C GLU A 30 3.30 -14.64 -7.57
N HIS A 31 2.20 -14.04 -8.03
CA HIS A 31 2.23 -12.78 -8.80
C HIS A 31 2.77 -11.63 -7.95
N ILE A 32 2.35 -11.54 -6.68
CA ILE A 32 2.82 -10.50 -5.75
C ILE A 32 4.33 -10.63 -5.51
N THR A 33 4.82 -11.83 -5.20
CA THR A 33 6.25 -12.05 -4.95
C THR A 33 7.10 -11.77 -6.18
N THR A 34 6.62 -12.13 -7.35
CA THR A 34 7.29 -11.82 -8.63
C THR A 34 7.36 -10.32 -8.88
N ALA A 35 6.26 -9.61 -8.69
CA ALA A 35 6.21 -8.16 -8.87
C ALA A 35 7.12 -7.42 -7.86
N VAL A 36 7.16 -7.86 -6.60
CA VAL A 36 8.07 -7.28 -5.59
C VAL A 36 9.54 -7.49 -5.99
N ARG A 37 9.89 -8.67 -6.53
CA ARG A 37 11.24 -8.93 -7.02
C ARG A 37 11.63 -7.98 -8.15
N GLU A 38 10.75 -7.76 -9.12
CA GLU A 38 10.98 -6.81 -10.22
C GLU A 38 11.24 -5.39 -9.72
N ILE A 39 10.48 -4.93 -8.73
CA ILE A 39 10.65 -3.60 -8.12
C ILE A 39 11.99 -3.49 -7.40
N ILE A 40 12.38 -4.50 -6.64
CA ILE A 40 13.67 -4.52 -5.93
C ILE A 40 14.84 -4.50 -6.94
N GLU A 41 14.77 -5.32 -7.97
CA GLU A 41 15.80 -5.39 -9.02
C GLU A 41 15.92 -4.07 -9.81
N ALA A 42 14.82 -3.37 -10.00
CA ALA A 42 14.80 -2.04 -10.63
C ALA A 42 15.36 -0.93 -9.74
N GLY A 43 15.61 -1.19 -8.45
CA GLY A 43 16.12 -0.19 -7.49
C GLY A 43 15.13 0.91 -7.15
N GLU A 44 13.84 0.61 -7.19
CA GLU A 44 12.78 1.58 -6.92
C GLU A 44 12.51 1.77 -5.41
N PHE A 45 11.63 2.73 -5.08
CA PHE A 45 11.27 3.06 -3.69
C PHE A 45 10.45 1.96 -3.01
N ILE A 46 11.10 0.87 -2.63
CA ILE A 46 10.52 -0.18 -1.82
C ILE A 46 11.44 -0.50 -0.64
N GLN A 47 10.89 -0.57 0.56
CA GLN A 47 11.65 -0.86 1.78
C GLN A 47 11.73 -2.37 2.02
N LYS A 48 12.37 -3.08 1.09
CA LYS A 48 12.63 -4.53 1.18
C LYS A 48 13.91 -4.88 0.44
N ASP A 49 14.69 -5.76 1.03
CA ASP A 49 15.88 -6.34 0.38
C ASP A 49 15.50 -7.54 -0.48
N GLU A 50 14.50 -8.32 -0.04
CA GLU A 50 14.04 -9.52 -0.70
C GLU A 50 12.50 -9.62 -0.67
N PRO A 51 11.87 -10.22 -1.68
CA PRO A 51 10.45 -10.56 -1.60
C PRO A 51 10.25 -11.67 -0.56
N ARG A 52 9.04 -11.76 -0.01
CA ARG A 52 8.64 -12.97 0.73
C ARG A 52 8.70 -14.18 -0.21
N THR A 53 8.88 -15.37 0.36
CA THR A 53 8.59 -16.61 -0.38
C THR A 53 7.09 -16.67 -0.67
N VAL A 54 6.70 -17.49 -1.65
CA VAL A 54 5.27 -17.68 -1.98
C VAL A 54 4.50 -18.16 -0.76
N GLN A 55 5.07 -19.08 0.03
CA GLN A 55 4.42 -19.58 1.25
C GLN A 55 4.24 -18.48 2.31
N GLU A 56 5.25 -17.68 2.55
CA GLU A 56 5.17 -16.54 3.49
C GLU A 56 4.12 -15.52 3.05
N GLU A 57 4.00 -15.25 1.75
CA GLU A 57 2.98 -14.37 1.21
C GLU A 57 1.57 -14.96 1.36
N GLN A 58 1.41 -16.27 1.10
CA GLN A 58 0.15 -16.98 1.32
C GLN A 58 -0.28 -16.92 2.79
N ASP A 59 0.65 -17.17 3.71
CA ASP A 59 0.40 -17.11 5.15
C ASP A 59 0.01 -15.71 5.60
N PHE A 60 0.67 -14.68 5.06
CA PHE A 60 0.33 -13.30 5.33
C PHE A 60 -1.08 -12.96 4.84
N ILE A 61 -1.42 -13.31 3.60
CA ILE A 61 -2.76 -13.07 3.03
C ILE A 61 -3.84 -13.76 3.87
N ALA A 62 -3.60 -15.01 4.28
CA ALA A 62 -4.52 -15.77 5.13
C ALA A 62 -4.72 -15.12 6.51
N SER A 63 -3.75 -14.36 7.01
CA SER A 63 -3.80 -13.71 8.32
C SER A 63 -4.53 -12.35 8.33
N VAL A 64 -4.74 -11.76 7.15
CA VAL A 64 -5.23 -10.37 7.00
C VAL A 64 -6.59 -10.15 7.66
N GLU A 65 -7.54 -11.02 7.39
CA GLU A 65 -8.89 -10.91 7.95
C GLU A 65 -8.89 -11.10 9.48
N LYS A 66 -8.18 -12.11 9.96
CA LYS A 66 -8.06 -12.41 11.38
C LYS A 66 -7.50 -11.23 12.19
N ASN A 67 -6.56 -10.50 11.62
CA ASN A 67 -5.88 -9.38 12.26
C ASN A 67 -6.55 -8.02 11.97
N ASN A 68 -7.67 -8.02 11.23
CA ASN A 68 -8.35 -6.81 10.77
C ASN A 68 -7.41 -5.85 10.01
N HIS A 69 -6.53 -6.40 9.19
CA HIS A 69 -5.70 -5.66 8.25
C HIS A 69 -6.45 -5.42 6.94
N MET A 70 -5.99 -4.48 6.16
CA MET A 70 -6.37 -4.32 4.75
C MET A 70 -5.23 -4.81 3.87
N TYR A 71 -5.55 -5.60 2.86
CA TYR A 71 -4.59 -5.98 1.83
C TYR A 71 -5.31 -6.16 0.50
N VAL A 72 -5.06 -5.25 -0.42
CA VAL A 72 -5.73 -5.23 -1.73
C VAL A 72 -4.70 -5.23 -2.86
N VAL A 73 -5.11 -5.77 -3.99
CA VAL A 73 -4.35 -5.79 -5.23
C VAL A 73 -5.03 -4.93 -6.29
N ALA A 74 -4.26 -4.37 -7.21
CA ALA A 74 -4.75 -3.82 -8.46
C ALA A 74 -4.47 -4.81 -9.58
N GLU A 75 -5.53 -5.28 -10.22
CA GLU A 75 -5.48 -6.27 -11.30
C GLU A 75 -5.89 -5.63 -12.62
N VAL A 76 -5.11 -5.90 -13.64
CA VAL A 76 -5.39 -5.52 -15.04
C VAL A 76 -5.15 -6.75 -15.91
N GLU A 77 -6.18 -7.17 -16.64
CA GLU A 77 -6.07 -8.32 -17.56
C GLU A 77 -5.50 -9.59 -16.91
N GLY A 78 -5.87 -9.85 -15.65
CA GLY A 78 -5.40 -11.01 -14.88
C GLY A 78 -4.02 -10.86 -14.25
N GLU A 79 -3.37 -9.72 -14.40
CA GLU A 79 -2.04 -9.44 -13.84
C GLU A 79 -2.13 -8.49 -12.64
N VAL A 80 -1.44 -8.81 -11.55
CA VAL A 80 -1.31 -7.94 -10.38
C VAL A 80 -0.24 -6.88 -10.65
N LEU A 81 -0.63 -5.62 -10.70
CA LEU A 81 0.24 -4.49 -10.99
C LEU A 81 0.69 -3.71 -9.74
N GLY A 82 0.07 -3.98 -8.61
CA GLY A 82 0.41 -3.31 -7.35
C GLY A 82 -0.44 -3.78 -6.19
N ILE A 83 -0.04 -3.35 -5.00
CA ILE A 83 -0.79 -3.59 -3.76
C ILE A 83 -0.94 -2.31 -2.94
N ALA A 84 -1.96 -2.29 -2.11
CA ALA A 84 -2.05 -1.39 -0.97
C ALA A 84 -2.41 -2.19 0.28
N ARG A 85 -1.83 -1.83 1.41
CA ARG A 85 -2.12 -2.50 2.67
C ARG A 85 -2.17 -1.51 3.84
N VAL A 86 -2.97 -1.86 4.84
CA VAL A 86 -2.97 -1.21 6.15
C VAL A 86 -2.77 -2.29 7.21
N LEU A 87 -1.69 -2.17 7.96
CA LEU A 87 -1.45 -3.00 9.14
C LEU A 87 -1.94 -2.25 10.37
N ARG A 88 -2.92 -2.80 11.06
CA ARG A 88 -3.41 -2.23 12.33
C ARG A 88 -2.42 -2.50 13.46
N GLY A 89 -2.40 -1.62 14.44
CA GLY A 89 -1.63 -1.85 15.66
C GLY A 89 -2.05 -3.14 16.37
N GLU A 90 -1.08 -3.97 16.72
CA GLU A 90 -1.33 -5.32 17.25
C GLU A 90 -1.84 -5.31 18.70
N ILE A 91 -1.32 -4.40 19.53
CA ILE A 91 -1.71 -4.29 20.92
C ILE A 91 -2.95 -3.40 21.10
N LYS A 92 -3.75 -3.69 22.11
CA LYS A 92 -5.04 -3.02 22.38
C LYS A 92 -4.94 -1.50 22.31
N MET A 93 -3.93 -0.89 22.93
CA MET A 93 -3.75 0.56 22.96
C MET A 93 -3.39 1.20 21.62
N LYS A 94 -3.02 0.41 20.60
CA LYS A 94 -2.67 0.87 19.26
C LYS A 94 -3.64 0.40 18.17
N ARG A 95 -4.69 -0.33 18.50
CA ARG A 95 -5.65 -0.86 17.50
C ARG A 95 -6.42 0.21 16.73
N HIS A 96 -6.44 1.44 17.23
CA HIS A 96 -7.03 2.59 16.54
C HIS A 96 -6.12 3.19 15.46
N THR A 97 -4.89 2.68 15.28
CA THR A 97 -3.92 3.15 14.31
C THR A 97 -3.73 2.12 13.20
N GLY A 98 -3.34 2.60 12.04
CA GLY A 98 -2.92 1.77 10.91
C GLY A 98 -1.66 2.32 10.26
N LEU A 99 -0.84 1.44 9.71
CA LEU A 99 0.33 1.78 8.91
C LEU A 99 0.06 1.41 7.45
N PHE A 100 0.03 2.41 6.58
CA PHE A 100 -0.17 2.26 5.16
C PHE A 100 1.13 1.96 4.42
N ARG A 101 1.07 1.04 3.49
CA ARG A 101 2.13 0.76 2.51
C ARG A 101 1.51 0.48 1.15
N THR A 102 2.18 0.91 0.11
CA THR A 102 1.77 0.64 -1.27
C THR A 102 2.99 0.52 -2.18
N TRP A 103 2.85 -0.24 -3.23
CA TRP A 103 3.77 -0.23 -4.35
C TRP A 103 3.04 -0.51 -5.67
N LEU A 104 3.61 -0.02 -6.74
CA LEU A 104 3.19 -0.26 -8.12
C LEU A 104 4.41 -0.67 -8.94
N ILE A 105 4.25 -1.63 -9.85
CA ILE A 105 5.29 -1.90 -10.84
C ILE A 105 5.43 -0.72 -11.80
N SER A 106 6.61 -0.55 -12.43
CA SER A 106 6.91 0.63 -13.26
C SER A 106 5.88 0.87 -14.36
N LYS A 107 5.45 -0.18 -15.06
CA LYS A 107 4.46 -0.07 -16.14
C LYS A 107 3.06 0.35 -15.69
N ALA A 108 2.77 0.29 -14.40
CA ALA A 108 1.49 0.69 -13.81
C ALA A 108 1.48 2.15 -13.35
N GLN A 109 2.62 2.82 -13.33
CA GLN A 109 2.71 4.21 -12.94
C GLN A 109 2.00 5.10 -13.98
N GLY A 110 1.34 6.14 -13.48
CA GLY A 110 0.57 7.05 -14.33
C GLY A 110 -0.82 6.56 -14.76
N MET A 111 -1.24 5.35 -14.35
CA MET A 111 -2.57 4.80 -14.66
C MET A 111 -3.68 5.31 -13.72
N GLY A 112 -3.36 6.04 -12.67
CA GLY A 112 -4.32 6.49 -11.66
C GLY A 112 -4.56 5.49 -10.51
N ILE A 113 -3.85 4.38 -10.48
CA ILE A 113 -4.01 3.31 -9.48
C ILE A 113 -3.67 3.83 -8.08
N GLY A 114 -2.59 4.60 -7.91
CA GLY A 114 -2.18 5.14 -6.62
C GLY A 114 -3.25 6.00 -5.96
N LYS A 115 -3.92 6.86 -6.74
CA LYS A 115 -5.04 7.67 -6.26
C LYS A 115 -6.22 6.79 -5.83
N GLN A 116 -6.55 5.77 -6.59
CA GLN A 116 -7.65 4.87 -6.28
C GLN A 116 -7.32 3.97 -5.08
N PHE A 117 -6.08 3.53 -4.94
CA PHE A 117 -5.63 2.85 -3.72
C PHE A 117 -5.82 3.73 -2.48
N MET A 118 -5.48 5.00 -2.58
CA MET A 118 -5.64 5.92 -1.46
C MET A 118 -7.12 6.13 -1.13
N ASN A 119 -7.98 6.36 -2.14
CA ASN A 119 -9.43 6.49 -1.92
C ASN A 119 -10.02 5.24 -1.27
N TYR A 120 -9.66 4.06 -1.76
CA TYR A 120 -10.06 2.77 -1.18
C TYR A 120 -9.63 2.67 0.28
N THR A 121 -8.36 2.99 0.55
CA THR A 121 -7.77 2.90 1.90
C THR A 121 -8.48 3.84 2.88
N LEU A 122 -8.72 5.09 2.50
CA LEU A 122 -9.40 6.06 3.37
C LEU A 122 -10.84 5.64 3.69
N ASN A 123 -11.56 5.10 2.71
CA ASN A 123 -12.90 4.56 2.93
C ASN A 123 -12.86 3.36 3.87
N TRP A 124 -11.93 2.42 3.63
CA TRP A 124 -11.75 1.27 4.50
C TRP A 124 -11.44 1.68 5.95
N CYS A 125 -10.56 2.66 6.15
CA CYS A 125 -10.24 3.18 7.48
C CYS A 125 -11.47 3.70 8.21
N LYS A 126 -12.32 4.47 7.52
CA LYS A 126 -13.58 4.99 8.09
C LYS A 126 -14.55 3.88 8.44
N GLU A 127 -14.76 2.92 7.54
CA GLU A 127 -15.66 1.78 7.76
C GLU A 127 -15.20 0.86 8.90
N ASN A 128 -13.88 0.81 9.14
CA ASN A 128 -13.28 -0.02 10.20
C ASN A 128 -12.91 0.77 11.47
N ASN A 129 -13.41 2.00 11.58
CA ASN A 129 -13.24 2.85 12.77
C ASN A 129 -11.76 3.07 13.18
N LEU A 130 -10.86 3.23 12.20
CA LEU A 130 -9.53 3.71 12.51
C LEU A 130 -9.59 5.19 12.89
N HIS A 131 -8.83 5.57 13.90
CA HIS A 131 -8.67 6.96 14.30
C HIS A 131 -7.51 7.64 13.57
N LYS A 132 -6.46 6.87 13.27
CA LYS A 132 -5.22 7.38 12.67
C LYS A 132 -4.68 6.42 11.62
N LEU A 133 -4.33 6.95 10.45
CA LEU A 133 -3.56 6.25 9.42
C LEU A 133 -2.22 6.95 9.25
N SER A 134 -1.14 6.19 9.36
CA SER A 134 0.23 6.69 9.21
C SER A 134 0.92 6.06 8.01
N LEU A 135 1.88 6.77 7.46
CA LEU A 135 2.81 6.25 6.47
C LEU A 135 4.19 6.88 6.66
N THR A 136 5.19 6.29 6.04
CA THR A 136 6.50 6.91 5.90
C THR A 136 6.84 7.06 4.43
N VAL A 137 7.57 8.11 4.09
CA VAL A 137 8.01 8.41 2.74
C VAL A 137 9.42 8.96 2.79
N PHE A 138 10.30 8.51 1.88
CA PHE A 138 11.64 9.10 1.77
C PHE A 138 11.55 10.53 1.27
N ALA A 139 12.35 11.42 1.86
CA ALA A 139 12.39 12.83 1.47
C ALA A 139 12.76 13.03 -0.01
N SER A 140 13.51 12.09 -0.58
CA SER A 140 13.85 12.08 -2.01
C SER A 140 12.66 11.74 -2.94
N ASN A 141 11.62 11.08 -2.41
CA ASN A 141 10.41 10.75 -3.17
C ASN A 141 9.39 11.91 -3.07
N LYS A 142 9.71 13.02 -3.72
CA LYS A 142 8.89 14.23 -3.69
C LYS A 142 7.49 14.04 -4.28
N VAL A 143 7.36 13.19 -5.29
CA VAL A 143 6.07 12.92 -5.95
C VAL A 143 5.11 12.27 -4.95
N ALA A 144 5.55 11.25 -4.22
CA ALA A 144 4.73 10.59 -3.22
C ALA A 144 4.41 11.53 -2.03
N TYR A 145 5.39 12.28 -1.55
CA TYR A 145 5.19 13.26 -0.48
C TYR A 145 4.08 14.28 -0.82
N GLU A 146 4.15 14.88 -1.99
CA GLU A 146 3.15 15.85 -2.45
C GLU A 146 1.76 15.22 -2.64
N LEU A 147 1.72 13.98 -3.14
CA LEU A 147 0.46 13.24 -3.27
C LEU A 147 -0.21 13.05 -1.91
N TYR A 148 0.53 12.60 -0.90
CA TYR A 148 0.01 12.37 0.44
C TYR A 148 -0.43 13.67 1.10
N LYS A 149 0.34 14.73 0.93
CA LYS A 149 -0.02 16.07 1.41
C LYS A 149 -1.35 16.57 0.80
N LYS A 150 -1.54 16.39 -0.50
CA LYS A 150 -2.80 16.76 -1.18
C LYS A 150 -4.01 15.97 -0.67
N VAL A 151 -3.82 14.74 -0.27
CA VAL A 151 -4.87 13.88 0.29
C VAL A 151 -5.27 14.30 1.70
N GLY A 152 -4.41 15.05 2.41
CA GLY A 152 -4.66 15.54 3.75
C GLY A 152 -3.74 14.96 4.83
N PHE A 153 -2.72 14.19 4.45
CA PHE A 153 -1.69 13.78 5.41
C PHE A 153 -0.86 14.97 5.86
N GLU A 154 -0.58 15.00 7.14
CA GLU A 154 0.28 16.00 7.78
C GLU A 154 1.59 15.36 8.22
N GLN A 155 2.68 16.10 8.12
CA GLN A 155 3.98 15.64 8.61
C GLN A 155 4.00 15.64 10.13
N GLU A 156 4.33 14.50 10.74
CA GLU A 156 4.53 14.38 12.18
C GLU A 156 5.99 14.49 12.60
N GLY A 157 6.90 14.11 11.73
CA GLY A 157 8.33 14.17 12.04
C GLY A 157 9.21 13.73 10.90
N VAL A 158 10.51 13.90 11.08
CA VAL A 158 11.55 13.49 10.15
C VAL A 158 12.58 12.66 10.89
N MET A 159 12.82 11.46 10.39
CA MET A 159 13.94 10.62 10.82
C MET A 159 15.13 10.93 9.90
N LYS A 160 16.08 11.68 10.41
CA LYS A 160 17.23 12.11 9.63
C LYS A 160 18.17 10.96 9.31
N GLU A 161 18.62 10.91 8.06
CA GLU A 161 19.57 9.93 7.57
C GLU A 161 19.17 8.47 7.87
N GLN A 162 17.86 8.20 7.79
CA GLN A 162 17.27 6.91 8.16
C GLN A 162 17.59 5.80 7.17
N ALA A 163 17.80 6.12 5.91
CA ALA A 163 18.13 5.17 4.86
C ALA A 163 19.40 5.58 4.12
N TYR A 164 20.08 4.58 3.59
CA TYR A 164 21.22 4.77 2.70
C TYR A 164 20.99 4.02 1.40
N PHE A 165 20.84 4.75 0.31
CA PHE A 165 20.74 4.18 -1.03
C PHE A 165 21.20 5.18 -2.08
N ASN A 166 21.63 4.66 -3.23
CA ASN A 166 22.23 5.48 -4.31
C ASN A 166 23.41 6.34 -3.82
N ASN A 167 24.22 5.79 -2.89
CA ASN A 167 25.37 6.44 -2.27
C ASN A 167 25.06 7.72 -1.48
N GLU A 168 23.83 7.88 -1.01
CA GLU A 168 23.39 9.01 -0.21
C GLU A 168 22.61 8.58 1.03
N TYR A 169 22.75 9.34 2.12
CA TYR A 169 21.86 9.24 3.26
C TYR A 169 20.59 10.02 2.99
N VAL A 170 19.44 9.40 3.24
CA VAL A 170 18.13 9.97 2.94
C VAL A 170 17.29 10.01 4.20
N ASP A 171 16.64 11.16 4.42
CA ASP A 171 15.67 11.33 5.49
C ASP A 171 14.39 10.57 5.17
N GLU A 172 13.73 10.05 6.19
CA GLU A 172 12.42 9.42 6.12
C GLU A 172 11.40 10.28 6.87
N ILE A 173 10.31 10.64 6.19
CA ILE A 173 9.27 11.53 6.72
C ILE A 173 8.11 10.69 7.22
N TYR A 174 7.69 10.93 8.45
CA TYR A 174 6.48 10.37 9.04
C TYR A 174 5.29 11.28 8.77
N MET A 175 4.23 10.72 8.18
CA MET A 175 3.00 11.46 7.87
C MET A 175 1.78 10.71 8.39
N SER A 176 0.75 11.45 8.80
CA SER A 176 -0.49 10.87 9.30
C SER A 176 -1.72 11.67 8.91
N ILE A 177 -2.84 10.96 8.82
CA ILE A 177 -4.17 11.54 8.69
C ILE A 177 -5.04 11.00 9.83
N PHE A 178 -5.90 11.86 10.38
CA PHE A 178 -6.79 11.52 11.50
C PHE A 178 -8.24 11.48 11.02
N PHE A 179 -8.98 10.54 11.54
CA PHE A 179 -10.42 10.37 11.28
C PHE A 179 -11.20 10.74 12.51
N SER A 180 -12.23 11.54 12.33
CA SER A 180 -13.14 11.91 13.41
C SER A 180 -14.26 10.91 13.62
#